data_2749933a68ba54a5c6850f00a3375824
#
_entry.id   2749933a68ba54a5c6850f00a3375824
#
_cell.length_a   1.000
_cell.length_b   1.000
_cell.length_c   1.000
_cell.angle_alpha   90.00
_cell.angle_beta   90.00
_cell.angle_gamma   90.00
#
_symmetry.space_group_name_H-M   'P 1'
#
loop_
_entity.id
_entity.type
_entity.pdbx_description
1 polymer ?
#
loop_
_entity_poly.entity_id
_entity_poly.type
_entity_poly.pdbx_seq_one_letter_code
_entity_poly.pdbx_strand_id
1 'polypeptide(L)'
;MGLDWRAVPQRFPIQYAELAAYDLILTAVDQASVRARIGQAASSDASPGRTPVLWLDTGNSATQAQVILGHWRSSELTAWIPNVFQLYPELVAVDDRAQREPSCSAAAALTRQWLPINRLVADAAQSLLWMLFRQGRLEQHGAFVDLATLSVQPLRIDPQAWASFGWRG
;
A
#
# COMPACT_ATOMS: atom_id res chain seq x y z
N MET A 1 -1.02 -19.04 -21.83
CA MET A 1 -1.27 -19.18 -20.38
C MET A 1 -2.50 -18.36 -20.06
N GLY A 2 -3.62 -19.00 -19.74
CA GLY A 2 -4.85 -18.30 -19.33
C GLY A 2 -4.74 -17.99 -17.85
N LEU A 3 -4.94 -16.70 -17.48
CA LEU A 3 -5.09 -16.29 -16.09
C LEU A 3 -6.59 -16.29 -15.78
N ASP A 4 -6.97 -16.88 -14.66
CA ASP A 4 -8.36 -16.88 -14.19
C ASP A 4 -8.60 -15.57 -13.40
N TRP A 5 -9.11 -14.56 -14.10
CA TRP A 5 -9.44 -13.27 -13.52
C TRP A 5 -10.93 -13.23 -13.15
N ARG A 6 -11.21 -12.87 -11.91
CA ARG A 6 -12.58 -12.61 -11.45
C ARG A 6 -12.74 -11.14 -11.08
N ALA A 7 -13.60 -10.42 -11.81
CA ALA A 7 -14.01 -9.08 -11.43
C ALA A 7 -15.18 -9.13 -10.44
N VAL A 8 -15.07 -8.39 -9.35
CA VAL A 8 -16.13 -8.28 -8.33
C VAL A 8 -16.51 -6.81 -8.20
N PRO A 9 -17.64 -6.36 -8.82
CA PRO A 9 -18.03 -4.96 -8.87
C PRO A 9 -18.75 -4.53 -7.58
N GLN A 10 -18.01 -4.49 -6.48
CA GLN A 10 -18.53 -4.03 -5.19
C GLN A 10 -17.57 -3.08 -4.51
N ARG A 11 -18.10 -2.22 -3.64
CA ARG A 11 -17.27 -1.31 -2.85
C ARG A 11 -16.51 -2.08 -1.78
N PHE A 12 -15.25 -1.74 -1.60
CA PHE A 12 -14.52 -2.11 -0.40
C PHE A 12 -15.16 -1.40 0.83
N PRO A 13 -15.35 -2.03 2.00
CA PRO A 13 -14.76 -3.30 2.39
C PRO A 13 -15.65 -4.49 2.04
N ILE A 14 -15.04 -5.40 1.38
CA ILE A 14 -15.47 -6.78 1.40
C ILE A 14 -15.32 -7.27 2.85
N GLN A 15 -15.94 -8.38 3.18
CA GLN A 15 -15.73 -9.00 4.49
C GLN A 15 -14.23 -9.36 4.61
N TYR A 16 -13.56 -8.78 5.58
CA TYR A 16 -12.11 -8.90 5.74
C TYR A 16 -11.63 -10.33 5.94
N ALA A 17 -12.50 -11.20 6.49
CA ALA A 17 -12.24 -12.64 6.57
C ALA A 17 -11.95 -13.27 5.20
N GLU A 18 -12.50 -12.71 4.12
CA GLU A 18 -12.25 -13.19 2.76
C GLU A 18 -10.85 -12.81 2.27
N LEU A 19 -10.33 -11.66 2.70
CA LEU A 19 -9.01 -11.18 2.30
C LEU A 19 -7.89 -12.06 2.86
N ALA A 20 -8.09 -12.68 4.01
CA ALA A 20 -7.14 -13.61 4.60
C ALA A 20 -7.00 -14.94 3.82
N ALA A 21 -7.81 -15.16 2.78
CA ALA A 21 -7.68 -16.29 1.86
C ALA A 21 -6.63 -16.05 0.75
N TYR A 22 -6.07 -14.85 0.66
CA TYR A 22 -5.08 -14.48 -0.36
C TYR A 22 -3.67 -14.43 0.23
N ASP A 23 -2.67 -14.73 -0.59
CA ASP A 23 -1.25 -14.61 -0.23
C ASP A 23 -0.76 -13.16 -0.34
N LEU A 24 -1.35 -12.39 -1.24
CA LEU A 24 -1.02 -10.99 -1.51
C LEU A 24 -2.29 -10.18 -1.76
N ILE A 25 -2.40 -9.07 -1.06
CA ILE A 25 -3.42 -8.03 -1.29
C ILE A 25 -2.73 -6.83 -1.90
N LEU A 26 -3.26 -6.34 -3.03
CA LEU A 26 -2.80 -5.10 -3.66
C LEU A 26 -3.90 -4.05 -3.57
N THR A 27 -3.56 -2.89 -3.03
CA THR A 27 -4.47 -1.74 -2.96
C THR A 27 -3.94 -0.56 -3.75
N ALA A 28 -4.83 0.03 -4.54
CA ALA A 28 -4.60 1.26 -5.30
C ALA A 28 -5.79 2.20 -5.07
N VAL A 29 -5.97 2.59 -3.80
CA VAL A 29 -7.11 3.41 -3.37
C VAL A 29 -6.68 4.86 -3.22
N ASP A 30 -7.54 5.78 -3.61
CA ASP A 30 -7.32 7.21 -3.57
C ASP A 30 -7.65 7.86 -2.20
N GLN A 31 -8.49 7.20 -1.38
CA GLN A 31 -8.95 7.74 -0.12
C GLN A 31 -8.16 7.19 1.07
N ALA A 32 -7.62 8.09 1.89
CA ALA A 32 -6.88 7.73 3.10
C ALA A 32 -7.76 6.98 4.12
N SER A 33 -9.04 7.35 4.25
CA SER A 33 -9.99 6.65 5.13
C SER A 33 -10.21 5.19 4.73
N VAL A 34 -10.14 4.88 3.44
CA VAL A 34 -10.23 3.48 2.97
C VAL A 34 -8.99 2.70 3.40
N ARG A 35 -7.79 3.26 3.27
CA ARG A 35 -6.55 2.66 3.78
C ARG A 35 -6.61 2.43 5.29
N ALA A 36 -7.09 3.43 6.05
CA ALA A 36 -7.25 3.32 7.49
C ALA A 36 -8.18 2.17 7.88
N ARG A 37 -9.31 2.02 7.20
CA ARG A 37 -10.27 0.93 7.44
C ARG A 37 -9.67 -0.43 7.12
N ILE A 38 -8.91 -0.55 6.03
CA ILE A 38 -8.19 -1.77 5.67
C ILE A 38 -7.18 -2.10 6.78
N GLY A 39 -6.38 -1.12 7.22
CA GLY A 39 -5.39 -1.28 8.27
C GLY A 39 -5.98 -1.66 9.63
N GLN A 40 -7.11 -1.05 10.00
CA GLN A 40 -7.85 -1.42 11.22
C GLN A 40 -8.32 -2.87 11.18
N ALA A 41 -8.83 -3.32 10.03
CA ALA A 41 -9.23 -4.70 9.86
C ALA A 41 -8.04 -5.66 9.93
N ALA A 42 -6.92 -5.30 9.30
CA ALA A 42 -5.69 -6.06 9.37
C ALA A 42 -5.20 -6.21 10.83
N SER A 43 -5.30 -5.13 11.62
CA SER A 43 -4.89 -5.11 13.03
C SER A 43 -5.84 -5.90 13.93
N SER A 44 -7.12 -5.99 13.59
CA SER A 44 -8.13 -6.73 14.37
C SER A 44 -8.24 -8.21 14.02
N ASP A 45 -7.56 -8.66 12.97
CA ASP A 45 -7.56 -10.07 12.56
C ASP A 45 -6.73 -10.90 13.54
N ALA A 46 -7.41 -11.51 14.49
CA ALA A 46 -6.82 -12.34 15.56
C ALA A 46 -6.67 -13.82 15.19
N SER A 47 -6.80 -14.21 13.92
CA SER A 47 -6.74 -15.61 13.50
C SER A 47 -5.33 -16.19 13.70
N PRO A 48 -5.10 -17.06 14.69
CA PRO A 48 -3.78 -17.64 14.92
C PRO A 48 -3.42 -18.68 13.85
N GLY A 49 -2.14 -18.83 13.55
CA GLY A 49 -1.62 -19.96 12.75
C GLY A 49 -1.82 -19.88 11.23
N ARG A 50 -2.25 -18.75 10.68
CA ARG A 50 -2.37 -18.57 9.24
C ARG A 50 -1.06 -18.13 8.60
N THR A 51 -0.87 -18.54 7.34
CA THR A 51 0.21 -18.04 6.48
C THR A 51 0.18 -16.51 6.44
N PRO A 52 1.32 -15.83 6.59
CA PRO A 52 1.37 -14.38 6.57
C PRO A 52 0.92 -13.87 5.19
N VAL A 53 -0.12 -13.04 5.19
CA VAL A 53 -0.60 -12.35 3.99
C VAL A 53 0.22 -11.09 3.80
N LEU A 54 0.68 -10.83 2.59
CA LEU A 54 1.36 -9.59 2.24
C LEU A 54 0.35 -8.54 1.77
N TRP A 55 0.62 -7.29 2.11
CA TRP A 55 -0.17 -6.14 1.65
C TRP A 55 0.73 -5.15 0.94
N LEU A 56 0.53 -5.01 -0.37
CA LEU A 56 1.15 -3.98 -1.21
C LEU A 56 0.18 -2.83 -1.40
N ASP A 57 0.49 -1.68 -0.84
CA ASP A 57 -0.29 -0.44 -1.05
C ASP A 57 0.43 0.51 -1.98
N THR A 58 -0.33 1.12 -2.87
CA THR A 58 0.14 2.18 -3.75
C THR A 58 -0.69 3.43 -3.53
N GLY A 59 -0.02 4.58 -3.48
CA GLY A 59 -0.67 5.87 -3.34
C GLY A 59 0.08 6.95 -4.09
N ASN A 60 -0.65 7.93 -4.58
CA ASN A 60 -0.05 9.06 -5.27
C ASN A 60 -0.84 10.35 -5.06
N SER A 61 -0.14 11.46 -5.22
CA SER A 61 -0.64 12.83 -5.33
C SER A 61 -0.37 13.37 -6.74
N ALA A 62 -0.29 14.67 -6.89
CA ALA A 62 0.02 15.31 -8.17
C ALA A 62 1.41 14.92 -8.71
N THR A 63 2.45 14.98 -7.86
CA THR A 63 3.85 14.77 -8.23
C THR A 63 4.56 13.72 -7.37
N GLN A 64 3.95 13.30 -6.29
CA GLN A 64 4.53 12.35 -5.36
C GLN A 64 3.75 11.04 -5.35
N ALA A 65 4.46 9.94 -5.16
CA ALA A 65 3.85 8.63 -5.03
C ALA A 65 4.62 7.77 -4.04
N GLN A 66 3.94 6.75 -3.53
CA GLN A 66 4.55 5.74 -2.68
C GLN A 66 4.08 4.35 -3.07
N VAL A 67 4.92 3.38 -2.86
CA VAL A 67 4.60 1.97 -2.85
C VAL A 67 5.17 1.35 -1.58
N ILE A 68 4.35 0.64 -0.83
CA ILE A 68 4.75 0.03 0.44
C ILE A 68 4.22 -1.41 0.48
N LEU A 69 5.12 -2.36 0.63
CA LEU A 69 4.82 -3.75 0.87
C LEU A 69 5.04 -4.05 2.35
N GLY A 70 4.03 -4.59 3.01
CA GLY A 70 4.13 -4.99 4.41
C GLY A 70 3.34 -6.26 4.66
N HIS A 71 3.38 -6.77 5.87
CA HIS A 71 2.50 -7.84 6.29
C HIS A 71 1.11 -7.30 6.60
N TRP A 72 0.08 -8.07 6.23
CA TRP A 72 -1.30 -7.74 6.51
C TRP A 72 -1.51 -7.43 7.99
N ARG A 73 -0.93 -8.24 8.86
CA ARG A 73 -1.00 -8.06 10.32
C ARG A 73 0.37 -8.26 10.95
N SER A 74 0.53 -7.72 12.16
CA SER A 74 1.66 -8.08 13.01
C SER A 74 1.63 -9.57 13.30
N SER A 75 2.76 -10.22 13.16
CA SER A 75 2.92 -11.64 13.46
C SER A 75 4.19 -11.82 14.27
N GLU A 76 4.30 -12.96 14.97
CA GLU A 76 5.51 -13.38 15.68
C GLU A 76 6.66 -13.79 14.75
N LEU A 77 6.53 -13.52 13.44
CA LEU A 77 7.57 -13.81 12.47
C LEU A 77 8.80 -12.96 12.74
N THR A 78 9.95 -13.58 12.75
CA THR A 78 11.25 -12.92 12.91
C THR A 78 11.60 -11.95 11.76
N ALA A 79 10.93 -12.09 10.61
CA ALA A 79 11.10 -11.27 9.41
C ALA A 79 9.86 -10.42 9.10
N TRP A 80 9.15 -9.95 10.13
CA TRP A 80 7.99 -9.11 9.95
C TRP A 80 8.37 -7.70 9.47
N ILE A 81 7.57 -7.15 8.51
CA ILE A 81 7.71 -5.79 7.99
C ILE A 81 6.40 -5.02 8.12
N PRO A 82 6.44 -3.75 8.56
CA PRO A 82 5.25 -2.94 8.76
C PRO A 82 4.55 -2.62 7.44
N ASN A 83 3.23 -2.61 7.46
CA ASN A 83 2.41 -2.15 6.35
C ASN A 83 2.20 -0.63 6.38
N VAL A 84 1.56 -0.10 5.36
CA VAL A 84 1.30 1.34 5.22
C VAL A 84 0.55 1.94 6.42
N PHE A 85 -0.40 1.22 7.00
CA PHE A 85 -1.18 1.70 8.14
C PHE A 85 -0.34 1.79 9.43
N GLN A 86 0.60 0.89 9.60
CA GLN A 86 1.51 0.86 10.76
C GLN A 86 2.62 1.90 10.65
N LEU A 87 3.06 2.21 9.42
CA LEU A 87 4.02 3.29 9.15
C LEU A 87 3.39 4.67 9.30
N TYR A 88 2.10 4.81 9.00
CA TYR A 88 1.38 6.08 9.04
C TYR A 88 0.16 5.99 9.97
N PRO A 89 0.37 5.94 11.29
CA PRO A 89 -0.73 5.86 12.26
C PRO A 89 -1.70 7.04 12.19
N GLU A 90 -1.25 8.18 11.66
CA GLU A 90 -2.07 9.38 11.44
C GLU A 90 -3.16 9.19 10.37
N LEU A 91 -3.11 8.15 9.55
CA LEU A 91 -4.17 7.83 8.58
C LEU A 91 -5.55 7.68 9.24
N VAL A 92 -5.58 7.30 10.53
CA VAL A 92 -6.84 7.17 11.29
C VAL A 92 -7.53 8.52 11.46
N ALA A 93 -6.76 9.60 11.54
CA ALA A 93 -7.27 10.96 11.80
C ALA A 93 -7.58 11.75 10.51
N VAL A 94 -7.32 11.17 9.33
CA VAL A 94 -7.54 11.88 8.07
C VAL A 94 -9.04 12.03 7.78
N ASP A 95 -9.48 13.27 7.63
CA ASP A 95 -10.82 13.60 7.13
C ASP A 95 -10.79 13.73 5.59
N ASP A 96 -11.30 12.71 4.89
CA ASP A 96 -11.40 12.75 3.43
C ASP A 96 -12.26 13.89 2.89
N ARG A 97 -13.09 14.51 3.73
CA ARG A 97 -13.92 15.67 3.30
C ARG A 97 -13.05 16.87 2.98
N ALA A 98 -11.94 17.03 3.69
CA ALA A 98 -10.95 18.09 3.40
C ALA A 98 -10.21 17.86 2.08
N GLN A 99 -10.17 16.62 1.59
CA GLN A 99 -9.52 16.23 0.33
C GLN A 99 -10.52 16.10 -0.84
N ARG A 100 -11.82 16.16 -0.56
CA ARG A 100 -12.87 16.11 -1.58
C ARG A 100 -13.04 17.46 -2.26
N GLU A 101 -12.13 17.84 -3.10
CA GLU A 101 -12.53 18.64 -4.24
C GLU A 101 -13.26 17.72 -5.24
N PRO A 102 -14.44 18.12 -5.74
CA PRO A 102 -15.17 17.29 -6.67
C PRO A 102 -14.32 17.05 -7.90
N SER A 103 -13.89 15.81 -8.10
CA SER A 103 -13.26 15.37 -9.36
C SER A 103 -14.40 15.21 -10.38
N CYS A 104 -14.78 16.31 -11.01
CA CYS A 104 -15.93 16.36 -11.88
C CYS A 104 -15.73 15.63 -13.22
N SER A 105 -14.51 15.20 -13.57
CA SER A 105 -14.25 14.39 -14.77
C SER A 105 -12.88 13.75 -14.76
N ALA A 106 -12.69 12.69 -15.54
CA ALA A 106 -11.37 12.11 -15.84
C ALA A 106 -10.39 13.17 -16.38
N ALA A 107 -10.88 14.16 -17.13
CA ALA A 107 -10.07 15.27 -17.63
C ALA A 107 -9.54 16.17 -16.50
N ALA A 108 -10.34 16.43 -15.45
CA ALA A 108 -9.90 17.21 -14.29
C ALA A 108 -8.86 16.43 -13.45
N ALA A 109 -8.97 15.11 -13.36
CA ALA A 109 -7.97 14.27 -12.71
C ALA A 109 -6.63 14.29 -13.49
N LEU A 110 -6.67 14.21 -14.80
CA LEU A 110 -5.48 14.28 -15.69
C LEU A 110 -4.77 15.64 -15.62
N THR A 111 -5.50 16.74 -15.38
CA THR A 111 -4.88 18.06 -15.20
C THR A 111 -4.21 18.26 -13.86
N ARG A 112 -4.62 17.51 -12.83
CA ARG A 112 -4.08 17.61 -11.47
C ARG A 112 -2.88 16.70 -11.22
N GLN A 113 -2.84 15.56 -11.87
CA GLN A 113 -1.74 14.59 -11.74
C GLN A 113 -0.81 14.70 -12.94
N TRP A 114 0.47 14.70 -12.65
CA TRP A 114 1.45 14.58 -13.73
C TRP A 114 1.35 13.19 -14.35
N LEU A 115 1.21 13.16 -15.67
CA LEU A 115 0.93 11.94 -16.42
C LEU A 115 1.83 10.74 -16.08
N PRO A 116 3.15 10.91 -15.79
CA PRO A 116 4.02 9.79 -15.50
C PRO A 116 3.85 9.18 -14.11
N ILE A 117 3.19 9.86 -13.13
CA ILE A 117 3.22 9.41 -11.72
C ILE A 117 2.62 8.03 -11.52
N ASN A 118 1.49 7.75 -12.17
CA ASN A 118 0.82 6.45 -12.06
C ASN A 118 1.67 5.32 -12.65
N ARG A 119 2.39 5.60 -13.72
CA ARG A 119 3.29 4.62 -14.34
C ARG A 119 4.48 4.32 -13.43
N LEU A 120 5.11 5.35 -12.89
CA LEU A 120 6.28 5.18 -12.01
C LEU A 120 5.94 4.40 -10.74
N VAL A 121 4.77 4.65 -10.14
CA VAL A 121 4.36 3.87 -8.97
C VAL A 121 4.06 2.42 -9.33
N ALA A 122 3.47 2.18 -10.50
CA ALA A 122 3.23 0.82 -10.99
C ALA A 122 4.54 0.08 -11.29
N ASP A 123 5.51 0.74 -11.93
CA ASP A 123 6.84 0.19 -12.22
C ASP A 123 7.59 -0.13 -10.89
N ALA A 124 7.50 0.73 -9.88
CA ALA A 124 8.08 0.48 -8.57
C ALA A 124 7.41 -0.72 -7.86
N ALA A 125 6.08 -0.80 -7.90
CA ALA A 125 5.33 -1.93 -7.35
C ALA A 125 5.70 -3.25 -8.04
N GLN A 126 5.76 -3.24 -9.38
CA GLN A 126 6.18 -4.40 -10.16
C GLN A 126 7.62 -4.83 -9.82
N SER A 127 8.52 -3.88 -9.61
CA SER A 127 9.91 -4.16 -9.27
C SER A 127 10.02 -4.85 -7.90
N LEU A 128 9.25 -4.39 -6.90
CA LEU A 128 9.20 -5.04 -5.59
C LEU A 128 8.66 -6.48 -5.70
N LEU A 129 7.58 -6.68 -6.42
CA LEU A 129 6.99 -8.01 -6.63
C LEU A 129 7.93 -8.91 -7.41
N TRP A 130 8.63 -8.38 -8.42
CA TRP A 130 9.63 -9.12 -9.16
C TRP A 130 10.76 -9.62 -8.26
N MET A 131 11.33 -8.76 -7.42
CA MET A 131 12.37 -9.15 -6.46
C MET A 131 11.85 -10.20 -5.48
N LEU A 132 10.65 -10.01 -4.93
CA LEU A 132 10.03 -10.95 -4.01
C LEU A 132 9.87 -12.33 -4.64
N PHE A 133 9.26 -12.43 -5.82
CA PHE A 133 8.95 -13.72 -6.46
C PHE A 133 10.16 -14.39 -7.09
N ARG A 134 11.15 -13.64 -7.54
CA ARG A 134 12.34 -14.20 -8.20
C ARG A 134 13.49 -14.48 -7.25
N GLN A 135 13.66 -13.65 -6.22
CA GLN A 135 14.79 -13.75 -5.31
C GLN A 135 14.40 -14.30 -3.94
N GLY A 136 13.11 -14.27 -3.59
CA GLY A 136 12.60 -14.73 -2.29
C GLY A 136 13.06 -13.86 -1.11
N ARG A 137 13.67 -12.69 -1.38
CA ARG A 137 14.15 -11.76 -0.36
C ARG A 137 14.05 -10.33 -0.85
N LEU A 138 13.91 -9.40 0.09
CA LEU A 138 13.90 -7.97 -0.14
C LEU A 138 14.89 -7.27 0.78
N GLU A 139 15.57 -6.25 0.31
CA GLU A 139 16.38 -5.31 1.11
C GLU A 139 15.60 -4.01 1.38
N GLN A 140 14.67 -3.70 0.49
CA GLN A 140 13.69 -2.64 0.63
C GLN A 140 12.28 -3.21 0.46
N HIS A 141 11.33 -2.63 1.16
CA HIS A 141 9.92 -3.03 1.06
C HIS A 141 9.01 -1.92 0.56
N GLY A 142 9.57 -0.83 0.08
CA GLY A 142 8.83 0.28 -0.48
C GLY A 142 9.73 1.24 -1.24
N ALA A 143 9.09 2.24 -1.83
CA ALA A 143 9.76 3.36 -2.47
C ALA A 143 8.86 4.61 -2.42
N PHE A 144 9.50 5.76 -2.29
CA PHE A 144 8.89 7.09 -2.45
C PHE A 144 9.40 7.69 -3.74
N VAL A 145 8.49 8.18 -4.55
CA VAL A 145 8.78 8.81 -5.84
C VAL A 145 8.38 10.28 -5.75
N ASP A 146 9.25 11.17 -6.15
CA ASP A 146 8.96 12.59 -6.30
C ASP A 146 9.37 13.07 -7.69
N LEU A 147 8.38 13.39 -8.53
CA LEU A 147 8.58 13.88 -9.89
C LEU A 147 9.09 15.31 -9.94
N ALA A 148 8.80 16.13 -8.93
CA ALA A 148 9.27 17.51 -8.91
C ALA A 148 10.79 17.58 -8.74
N THR A 149 11.36 16.62 -8.03
CA THR A 149 12.80 16.49 -7.81
C THR A 149 13.45 15.38 -8.64
N LEU A 150 12.66 14.61 -9.41
CA LEU A 150 13.08 13.41 -10.15
C LEU A 150 13.78 12.38 -9.25
N SER A 151 13.34 12.25 -8.02
CA SER A 151 13.96 11.36 -7.05
C SER A 151 13.10 10.11 -6.79
N VAL A 152 13.80 9.00 -6.53
CA VAL A 152 13.22 7.76 -6.01
C VAL A 152 14.02 7.36 -4.77
N GLN A 153 13.35 7.30 -3.62
CA GLN A 153 13.98 6.93 -2.36
C GLN A 153 13.44 5.56 -1.91
N PRO A 154 14.31 4.55 -1.73
CA PRO A 154 13.89 3.26 -1.25
C PRO A 154 13.53 3.30 0.24
N LEU A 155 12.46 2.63 0.62
CA LEU A 155 12.15 2.33 2.01
C LEU A 155 12.83 1.02 2.39
N ARG A 156 13.93 1.11 3.14
CA ARG A 156 14.70 -0.06 3.57
C ARG A 156 13.97 -0.86 4.64
N ILE A 157 14.25 -2.16 4.68
CA ILE A 157 13.84 -3.03 5.79
C ILE A 157 14.80 -2.76 6.96
N ASP A 158 14.51 -1.68 7.69
CA ASP A 158 15.32 -1.18 8.79
C ASP A 158 14.41 -0.51 9.84
N PRO A 159 14.36 -1.03 11.08
CA PRO A 159 13.57 -0.44 12.17
C PRO A 159 13.88 1.04 12.44
N GLN A 160 15.10 1.50 12.22
CA GLN A 160 15.47 2.92 12.39
C GLN A 160 14.82 3.77 11.30
N ALA A 161 14.77 3.28 10.06
CA ALA A 161 14.07 3.95 8.97
C ALA A 161 12.57 4.03 9.28
N TRP A 162 11.95 2.95 9.78
CA TRP A 162 10.53 2.92 10.12
C TRP A 162 10.16 3.85 11.27
N ALA A 163 11.04 4.00 12.26
CA ALA A 163 10.82 4.91 13.38
C ALA A 163 10.64 6.37 12.94
N SER A 164 11.27 6.78 11.83
CA SER A 164 11.13 8.12 11.25
C SER A 164 9.71 8.39 10.70
N PHE A 165 8.93 7.34 10.42
CA PHE A 165 7.53 7.40 9.98
C PHE A 165 6.54 7.26 11.15
N GLY A 166 7.01 7.10 12.40
CA GLY A 166 6.15 6.97 13.58
C GLY A 166 5.88 5.53 14.01
N TRP A 167 6.45 4.54 13.34
CA TRP A 167 6.36 3.15 13.77
C TRP A 167 7.09 2.95 15.11
N ARG A 168 6.43 2.25 16.03
CA ARG A 168 6.92 2.03 17.39
C ARG A 168 6.83 0.54 17.74
N GLY A 169 7.53 -0.29 16.99
CA GLY A 169 7.71 -1.73 17.19
C GLY A 169 6.91 -2.43 18.25
#